data_d1510cb62d65d6e319beffa4f01a7715
#
_entry.id   d1510cb62d65d6e319beffa4f01a7715
#
_cell.length_a   1.000
_cell.length_b   1.000
_cell.length_c   1.000
_cell.angle_alpha   90.00
_cell.angle_beta   90.00
_cell.angle_gamma   90.00
#
_symmetry.space_group_name_H-M   'P 1'
#
loop_
_entity.id
_entity.type
_entity.pdbx_description
1 polymer ?
#
loop_
_entity_poly.entity_id
_entity_poly.type
_entity_poly.pdbx_seq_one_letter_code
_entity_poly.pdbx_strand_id
1 'polypeptide(L)'
;MPFRNAASAASSGNWRATIRAFVWLVVLVALLGSVVAYSIVSRGLSAHDEPSRVEAMLARAMRRSATPASMRDRANPVEPTEAVLEEALAHYADHCATCHANDGSGDTAMGRAMYPRVPDMRAAATQSLTDGELFSIIEHGIRLTGMPGWGNGTPEGERDSWGLVHFIRRLPKLTEADIGRMEALNPKTAEQWREEEEARRFLAGEDVKPSPPAPHKHDGSQK
;
A
#
# COMPACT_ATOMS: atom_id res chain seq x y z
N MET A 1 61.87 -35.07 -45.11
CA MET A 1 60.43 -34.92 -44.76
C MET A 1 60.27 -33.57 -44.15
N PRO A 2 59.60 -32.55 -44.75
CA PRO A 2 59.38 -31.28 -44.19
C PRO A 2 58.05 -31.22 -43.41
N PHE A 3 58.13 -30.81 -42.15
CA PHE A 3 56.99 -30.51 -41.30
C PHE A 3 56.27 -29.25 -41.83
N ARG A 4 55.01 -29.42 -42.27
CA ARG A 4 54.12 -28.30 -42.64
C ARG A 4 53.55 -27.73 -41.34
N ASN A 5 54.04 -26.54 -40.96
CA ASN A 5 53.40 -25.73 -39.96
C ASN A 5 52.03 -25.26 -40.51
N ALA A 6 50.95 -25.80 -39.97
CA ALA A 6 49.60 -25.26 -40.18
C ALA A 6 49.47 -24.04 -39.25
N ALA A 7 49.74 -22.85 -39.78
CA ALA A 7 49.45 -21.61 -39.09
C ALA A 7 47.93 -21.46 -38.98
N SER A 8 47.49 -21.43 -37.72
CA SER A 8 46.12 -21.10 -37.34
C SER A 8 45.76 -19.72 -37.90
N ALA A 9 44.87 -19.72 -38.89
CA ALA A 9 44.18 -18.51 -39.32
C ALA A 9 43.20 -18.08 -38.23
N ALA A 10 43.64 -17.32 -37.28
CA ALA A 10 42.77 -16.68 -36.28
C ALA A 10 41.79 -15.75 -36.99
N SER A 11 40.51 -16.00 -36.77
CA SER A 11 39.38 -15.28 -37.33
C SER A 11 39.31 -13.83 -36.80
N SER A 12 40.05 -12.93 -37.43
CA SER A 12 40.01 -11.48 -37.14
C SER A 12 38.83 -10.74 -37.78
N GLY A 13 37.88 -11.49 -38.38
CA GLY A 13 36.84 -10.89 -39.20
C GLY A 13 35.60 -10.35 -38.51
N ASN A 14 35.28 -10.81 -37.30
CA ASN A 14 33.94 -10.56 -36.73
C ASN A 14 33.86 -9.55 -35.59
N TRP A 15 34.98 -9.13 -35.01
CA TRP A 15 34.91 -8.26 -33.80
C TRP A 15 34.31 -6.88 -34.10
N ARG A 16 34.59 -6.31 -35.30
CA ARG A 16 33.98 -5.04 -35.72
C ARG A 16 32.45 -5.17 -35.91
N ALA A 17 31.98 -6.29 -36.44
CA ALA A 17 30.57 -6.58 -36.57
C ALA A 17 29.92 -6.74 -35.20
N THR A 18 30.57 -7.46 -34.29
CA THR A 18 30.10 -7.63 -32.90
C THR A 18 30.04 -6.31 -32.14
N ILE A 19 31.08 -5.46 -32.28
CA ILE A 19 31.06 -4.12 -31.68
C ILE A 19 29.94 -3.26 -32.26
N ARG A 20 29.75 -3.26 -33.58
CA ARG A 20 28.66 -2.51 -34.20
C ARG A 20 27.29 -3.01 -33.70
N ALA A 21 27.08 -4.32 -33.64
CA ALA A 21 25.85 -4.90 -33.11
C ALA A 21 25.63 -4.50 -31.63
N PHE A 22 26.68 -4.55 -30.82
CA PHE A 22 26.63 -4.10 -29.43
C PHE A 22 26.29 -2.61 -29.28
N VAL A 23 26.94 -1.75 -30.09
CA VAL A 23 26.67 -0.29 -30.11
C VAL A 23 25.21 -0.03 -30.50
N TRP A 24 24.72 -0.71 -31.56
CA TRP A 24 23.32 -0.57 -31.96
C TRP A 24 22.33 -1.06 -30.89
N LEU A 25 22.66 -2.16 -30.20
CA LEU A 25 21.86 -2.64 -29.09
C LEU A 25 21.80 -1.60 -27.94
N VAL A 26 22.96 -1.01 -27.58
CA VAL A 26 23.01 0.04 -26.55
C VAL A 26 22.21 1.26 -26.96
N VAL A 27 22.35 1.71 -28.21
CA VAL A 27 21.55 2.83 -28.75
C VAL A 27 20.06 2.53 -28.73
N LEU A 28 19.64 1.32 -29.14
CA LEU A 28 18.26 0.91 -29.11
C LEU A 28 17.69 0.89 -27.68
N VAL A 29 18.44 0.33 -26.73
CA VAL A 29 18.05 0.31 -25.32
C VAL A 29 17.96 1.73 -24.74
N ALA A 30 18.90 2.60 -25.08
CA ALA A 30 18.88 4.02 -24.66
C ALA A 30 17.68 4.77 -25.25
N LEU A 31 17.38 4.58 -26.54
CA LEU A 31 16.19 5.16 -27.18
C LEU A 31 14.89 4.65 -26.54
N LEU A 32 14.79 3.35 -26.34
CA LEU A 32 13.60 2.75 -25.69
C LEU A 32 13.45 3.29 -24.26
N GLY A 33 14.55 3.36 -23.50
CA GLY A 33 14.56 3.94 -22.16
C GLY A 33 14.13 5.41 -22.15
N SER A 34 14.60 6.19 -23.14
CA SER A 34 14.22 7.61 -23.29
C SER A 34 12.74 7.77 -23.63
N VAL A 35 12.18 6.92 -24.50
CA VAL A 35 10.75 6.93 -24.85
C VAL A 35 9.91 6.58 -23.61
N VAL A 36 10.32 5.58 -22.85
CA VAL A 36 9.63 5.19 -21.59
C VAL A 36 9.71 6.32 -20.58
N ALA A 37 10.88 6.90 -20.36
CA ALA A 37 11.06 8.02 -19.44
C ALA A 37 10.21 9.24 -19.86
N TYR A 38 10.24 9.59 -21.14
CA TYR A 38 9.40 10.67 -21.68
C TYR A 38 7.90 10.36 -21.49
N SER A 39 7.47 9.15 -21.73
CA SER A 39 6.06 8.74 -21.55
C SER A 39 5.61 8.83 -20.10
N ILE A 40 6.49 8.51 -19.13
CA ILE A 40 6.19 8.65 -17.71
C ILE A 40 6.07 10.13 -17.34
N VAL A 41 7.05 10.95 -17.75
CA VAL A 41 7.07 12.38 -17.42
C VAL A 41 5.93 13.14 -18.10
N SER A 42 5.62 12.83 -19.36
CA SER A 42 4.57 13.52 -20.12
C SER A 42 3.15 13.21 -19.65
N ARG A 43 2.93 12.05 -19.03
CA ARG A 43 1.65 11.70 -18.39
C ARG A 43 1.44 12.39 -17.06
N GLY A 44 2.49 12.98 -16.49
CA GLY A 44 2.47 13.53 -15.14
C GLY A 44 2.67 12.45 -14.07
N LEU A 45 2.76 12.91 -12.82
CA LEU A 45 2.93 12.07 -11.63
C LEU A 45 1.73 12.25 -10.68
N SER A 46 0.51 12.28 -11.26
CA SER A 46 -0.71 12.46 -10.50
C SER A 46 -1.00 11.24 -9.62
N ALA A 47 -1.28 11.47 -8.34
CA ALA A 47 -1.72 10.41 -7.43
C ALA A 47 -3.15 9.91 -7.73
N HIS A 48 -3.89 10.60 -8.61
CA HIS A 48 -5.22 10.17 -9.04
C HIS A 48 -5.20 9.16 -10.18
N ASP A 49 -4.04 8.97 -10.82
CA ASP A 49 -3.89 7.98 -11.88
C ASP A 49 -3.91 6.56 -11.30
N GLU A 50 -4.33 5.61 -12.10
CA GLU A 50 -4.22 4.20 -11.75
C GLU A 50 -2.94 3.60 -12.32
N PRO A 51 -2.24 2.74 -11.55
CA PRO A 51 -1.05 2.08 -12.05
C PRO A 51 -1.41 1.18 -13.24
N SER A 52 -0.55 1.18 -14.25
CA SER A 52 -0.69 0.27 -15.37
C SER A 52 -0.63 -1.19 -14.90
N ARG A 53 -1.22 -2.11 -15.68
CA ARG A 53 -1.18 -3.56 -15.34
C ARG A 53 0.24 -4.08 -15.20
N VAL A 54 1.18 -3.60 -16.01
CA VAL A 54 2.59 -3.99 -15.96
C VAL A 54 3.24 -3.48 -14.69
N GLU A 55 3.02 -2.21 -14.34
CA GLU A 55 3.52 -1.60 -13.11
C GLU A 55 2.99 -2.33 -11.88
N ALA A 56 1.68 -2.57 -11.80
CA ALA A 56 1.07 -3.30 -10.71
C ALA A 56 1.57 -4.75 -10.60
N MET A 57 1.82 -5.42 -11.73
CA MET A 57 2.41 -6.78 -11.75
C MET A 57 3.85 -6.74 -11.23
N LEU A 58 4.65 -5.81 -11.71
CA LEU A 58 6.05 -5.67 -11.32
C LEU A 58 6.19 -5.31 -9.84
N ALA A 59 5.39 -4.35 -9.36
CA ALA A 59 5.37 -3.94 -7.96
C ALA A 59 5.00 -5.11 -7.03
N ARG A 60 3.98 -5.90 -7.39
CA ARG A 60 3.62 -7.12 -6.63
C ARG A 60 4.73 -8.17 -6.62
N ALA A 61 5.37 -8.41 -7.78
CA ALA A 61 6.49 -9.34 -7.88
C ALA A 61 7.68 -8.88 -7.02
N MET A 62 8.02 -7.59 -7.09
CA MET A 62 9.11 -6.99 -6.28
C MET A 62 8.80 -7.10 -4.78
N ARG A 63 7.59 -6.74 -4.34
CA ARG A 63 7.17 -6.87 -2.94
C ARG A 63 7.30 -8.31 -2.46
N ARG A 64 6.79 -9.28 -3.23
CA ARG A 64 6.88 -10.69 -2.87
C ARG A 64 8.33 -11.20 -2.79
N SER A 65 9.19 -10.75 -3.72
CA SER A 65 10.62 -11.11 -3.70
C SER A 65 11.37 -10.45 -2.56
N ALA A 66 10.96 -9.24 -2.15
CA ALA A 66 11.56 -8.52 -1.04
C ALA A 66 11.16 -9.09 0.34
N THR A 67 10.05 -9.83 0.44
CA THR A 67 9.65 -10.50 1.68
C THR A 67 10.38 -11.84 1.80
N PRO A 68 11.24 -12.04 2.81
CA PRO A 68 11.97 -13.31 3.00
C PRO A 68 11.02 -14.51 3.09
N ALA A 69 11.45 -15.68 2.59
CA ALA A 69 10.63 -16.89 2.64
C ALA A 69 10.26 -17.27 4.08
N SER A 70 11.21 -17.14 5.02
CA SER A 70 10.98 -17.37 6.44
C SER A 70 9.88 -16.50 7.05
N MET A 71 9.66 -15.32 6.49
CA MET A 71 8.56 -14.44 6.93
C MET A 71 7.25 -14.82 6.22
N ARG A 72 7.30 -15.05 4.91
CA ARG A 72 6.09 -15.43 4.14
C ARG A 72 5.43 -16.70 4.66
N ASP A 73 6.24 -17.66 5.02
CA ASP A 73 5.78 -18.99 5.47
C ASP A 73 5.48 -19.03 6.98
N ARG A 74 5.63 -17.90 7.67
CA ARG A 74 5.36 -17.79 9.10
C ARG A 74 3.85 -17.87 9.35
N ALA A 75 3.43 -18.86 10.12
CA ALA A 75 2.06 -18.96 10.60
C ALA A 75 1.80 -17.90 11.67
N ASN A 76 0.54 -17.45 11.78
CA ASN A 76 0.14 -16.54 12.84
C ASN A 76 0.29 -17.25 14.22
N PRO A 77 1.11 -16.74 15.12
CA PRO A 77 1.32 -17.36 16.43
C PRO A 77 0.23 -16.98 17.45
N VAL A 78 -0.65 -16.04 17.13
CA VAL A 78 -1.70 -15.54 18.00
C VAL A 78 -2.99 -16.30 17.72
N GLU A 79 -3.64 -16.83 18.76
CA GLU A 79 -4.94 -17.50 18.62
C GLU A 79 -6.05 -16.45 18.38
N PRO A 80 -6.98 -16.68 17.43
CA PRO A 80 -8.05 -15.74 17.10
C PRO A 80 -9.19 -15.78 18.14
N THR A 81 -8.90 -15.48 19.39
CA THR A 81 -9.90 -15.37 20.44
C THR A 81 -10.79 -14.14 20.22
N GLU A 82 -12.00 -14.12 20.82
CA GLU A 82 -12.90 -12.96 20.72
C GLU A 82 -12.21 -11.69 21.27
N ALA A 83 -11.43 -11.79 22.34
CA ALA A 83 -10.69 -10.67 22.90
C ALA A 83 -9.68 -10.10 21.89
N VAL A 84 -8.88 -10.96 21.23
CA VAL A 84 -7.91 -10.56 20.19
C VAL A 84 -8.63 -9.91 19.00
N LEU A 85 -9.77 -10.45 18.59
CA LEU A 85 -10.53 -9.90 17.46
C LEU A 85 -11.16 -8.55 17.80
N GLU A 86 -11.60 -8.34 19.04
CA GLU A 86 -12.16 -7.08 19.51
C GLU A 86 -11.06 -5.99 19.63
N GLU A 87 -9.89 -6.34 20.19
CA GLU A 87 -8.73 -5.47 20.23
C GLU A 87 -8.28 -5.07 18.81
N ALA A 88 -8.21 -6.03 17.89
CA ALA A 88 -7.84 -5.79 16.52
C ALA A 88 -8.88 -4.97 15.75
N LEU A 89 -10.18 -5.15 16.02
CA LEU A 89 -11.26 -4.32 15.48
C LEU A 89 -11.07 -2.86 15.91
N ALA A 90 -10.85 -2.63 17.20
CA ALA A 90 -10.64 -1.29 17.74
C ALA A 90 -9.38 -0.64 17.15
N HIS A 91 -8.27 -1.38 17.10
CA HIS A 91 -7.01 -0.91 16.51
C HIS A 91 -7.16 -0.58 15.01
N TYR A 92 -7.85 -1.43 14.27
CA TYR A 92 -8.12 -1.19 12.86
C TYR A 92 -8.98 0.06 12.65
N ALA A 93 -10.06 0.22 13.43
CA ALA A 93 -10.96 1.36 13.36
C ALA A 93 -10.24 2.68 13.65
N ASP A 94 -9.39 2.71 14.66
CA ASP A 94 -8.67 3.91 15.08
C ASP A 94 -7.54 4.31 14.11
N HIS A 95 -6.78 3.34 13.58
CA HIS A 95 -5.55 3.62 12.83
C HIS A 95 -5.64 3.33 11.33
N CYS A 96 -6.34 2.28 10.93
CA CYS A 96 -6.33 1.79 9.56
C CYS A 96 -7.50 2.30 8.71
N ALA A 97 -8.67 2.45 9.33
CA ALA A 97 -9.91 2.77 8.64
C ALA A 97 -9.89 4.12 7.93
N THR A 98 -9.09 5.09 8.40
CA THR A 98 -8.91 6.38 7.72
C THR A 98 -8.54 6.24 6.24
N CYS A 99 -7.69 5.24 5.92
CA CYS A 99 -7.29 4.94 4.56
C CYS A 99 -8.04 3.76 3.96
N HIS A 100 -8.27 2.71 4.79
CA HIS A 100 -8.79 1.42 4.34
C HIS A 100 -10.31 1.29 4.42
N ALA A 101 -11.02 2.27 4.99
CA ALA A 101 -12.43 2.23 5.38
C ALA A 101 -12.73 1.15 6.44
N ASN A 102 -13.83 1.30 7.19
CA ASN A 102 -14.19 0.31 8.21
C ASN A 102 -14.50 -1.07 7.62
N ASP A 103 -15.06 -1.10 6.40
CA ASP A 103 -15.36 -2.33 5.69
C ASP A 103 -14.17 -2.93 4.92
N GLY A 104 -13.01 -2.28 4.94
CA GLY A 104 -11.81 -2.71 4.22
C GLY A 104 -11.81 -2.42 2.72
N SER A 105 -12.79 -1.66 2.21
CA SER A 105 -12.90 -1.35 0.76
C SER A 105 -11.81 -0.44 0.23
N GLY A 106 -11.16 0.35 1.11
CA GLY A 106 -10.26 1.42 0.71
C GLY A 106 -10.98 2.66 0.13
N ASP A 107 -12.31 2.68 0.16
CA ASP A 107 -13.11 3.75 -0.43
C ASP A 107 -13.29 4.93 0.53
N THR A 108 -12.19 5.58 0.87
CA THR A 108 -12.14 6.81 1.66
C THR A 108 -11.59 7.97 0.82
N ALA A 109 -11.77 9.20 1.27
CA ALA A 109 -11.16 10.36 0.61
C ALA A 109 -9.63 10.22 0.54
N MET A 110 -9.01 9.76 1.64
CA MET A 110 -7.57 9.51 1.72
C MET A 110 -7.15 8.35 0.81
N GLY A 111 -7.89 7.23 0.85
CA GLY A 111 -7.58 6.03 0.07
C GLY A 111 -7.64 6.27 -1.44
N ARG A 112 -8.60 7.08 -1.90
CA ARG A 112 -8.71 7.47 -3.31
C ARG A 112 -7.65 8.47 -3.77
N ALA A 113 -7.08 9.24 -2.86
CA ALA A 113 -6.07 10.27 -3.16
C ALA A 113 -4.64 9.73 -3.13
N MET A 114 -4.42 8.46 -2.80
CA MET A 114 -3.08 7.83 -2.77
C MET A 114 -2.71 7.17 -4.09
N TYR A 115 -1.42 7.10 -4.35
CA TYR A 115 -0.87 6.32 -5.45
C TYR A 115 0.09 5.23 -4.91
N PRO A 116 -0.15 3.94 -5.26
CA PRO A 116 -1.41 3.43 -5.81
C PRO A 116 -2.58 3.64 -4.85
N ARG A 117 -3.80 3.61 -5.36
CA ARG A 117 -5.00 3.66 -4.49
C ARG A 117 -4.95 2.55 -3.45
N VAL A 118 -5.51 2.83 -2.29
CA VAL A 118 -5.65 1.84 -1.23
C VAL A 118 -6.49 0.66 -1.73
N PRO A 119 -5.99 -0.59 -1.61
CA PRO A 119 -6.69 -1.74 -2.16
C PRO A 119 -7.93 -2.11 -1.34
N ASP A 120 -8.92 -2.70 -2.02
CA ASP A 120 -9.99 -3.44 -1.33
C ASP A 120 -9.39 -4.71 -0.71
N MET A 121 -9.28 -4.70 0.62
CA MET A 121 -8.69 -5.81 1.37
C MET A 121 -9.60 -7.04 1.46
N ARG A 122 -10.88 -6.93 1.10
CA ARG A 122 -11.81 -8.06 1.00
C ARG A 122 -11.57 -8.88 -0.26
N ALA A 123 -10.94 -8.26 -1.27
CA ALA A 123 -10.69 -8.89 -2.55
C ALA A 123 -9.60 -9.98 -2.48
N ALA A 124 -9.66 -10.90 -3.44
CA ALA A 124 -8.71 -12.01 -3.55
C ALA A 124 -7.25 -11.58 -3.59
N ALA A 125 -6.96 -10.37 -4.12
CA ALA A 125 -5.60 -9.85 -4.19
C ALA A 125 -4.94 -9.68 -2.80
N THR A 126 -5.73 -9.37 -1.77
CA THR A 126 -5.27 -9.31 -0.37
C THR A 126 -5.51 -10.64 0.34
N GLN A 127 -6.68 -11.23 0.17
CA GLN A 127 -7.06 -12.43 0.90
C GLN A 127 -6.24 -13.68 0.53
N SER A 128 -5.57 -13.70 -0.64
CA SER A 128 -4.66 -14.77 -1.05
C SER A 128 -3.21 -14.61 -0.55
N LEU A 129 -2.88 -13.49 0.09
CA LEU A 129 -1.59 -13.33 0.75
C LEU A 129 -1.50 -14.28 1.95
N THR A 130 -0.30 -14.76 2.28
CA THR A 130 -0.11 -15.54 3.51
C THR A 130 -0.22 -14.63 4.74
N ASP A 131 -0.40 -15.21 5.92
CA ASP A 131 -0.45 -14.44 7.16
C ASP A 131 0.86 -13.71 7.42
N GLY A 132 2.00 -14.37 7.13
CA GLY A 132 3.31 -13.75 7.23
C GLY A 132 3.53 -12.61 6.23
N GLU A 133 2.94 -12.68 5.03
CA GLU A 133 2.96 -11.56 4.07
C GLU A 133 2.14 -10.36 4.58
N LEU A 134 0.95 -10.61 5.13
CA LEU A 134 0.11 -9.56 5.73
C LEU A 134 0.81 -8.92 6.94
N PHE A 135 1.32 -9.73 7.84
CA PHE A 135 2.11 -9.28 8.99
C PHE A 135 3.28 -8.40 8.55
N SER A 136 4.06 -8.86 7.57
CA SER A 136 5.20 -8.09 7.04
C SER A 136 4.79 -6.74 6.45
N ILE A 137 3.63 -6.66 5.80
CA ILE A 137 3.08 -5.42 5.26
C ILE A 137 2.68 -4.47 6.40
N ILE A 138 2.07 -4.97 7.46
CA ILE A 138 1.70 -4.15 8.62
C ILE A 138 2.94 -3.62 9.32
N GLU A 139 3.89 -4.51 9.64
CA GLU A 139 5.11 -4.14 10.36
C GLU A 139 6.00 -3.15 9.62
N HIS A 140 6.22 -3.38 8.31
CA HIS A 140 7.24 -2.63 7.56
C HIS A 140 6.66 -1.61 6.57
N GLY A 141 5.34 -1.63 6.36
CA GLY A 141 4.71 -0.84 5.30
C GLY A 141 5.12 -1.26 3.90
N ILE A 142 4.81 -0.43 2.92
CA ILE A 142 5.18 -0.67 1.52
C ILE A 142 5.87 0.58 0.98
N ARG A 143 7.16 0.47 0.68
CA ARG A 143 7.97 1.56 0.14
C ARG A 143 7.35 2.14 -1.14
N LEU A 144 7.43 3.46 -1.30
CA LEU A 144 6.88 4.22 -2.41
C LEU A 144 5.34 4.16 -2.52
N THR A 145 4.66 3.86 -1.42
CA THR A 145 3.21 3.95 -1.29
C THR A 145 2.83 4.75 -0.05
N GLY A 146 1.53 5.02 0.12
CA GLY A 146 1.00 5.64 1.34
C GLY A 146 0.90 4.71 2.55
N MET A 147 1.21 3.41 2.43
CA MET A 147 1.14 2.47 3.56
C MET A 147 2.40 2.57 4.43
N PRO A 148 2.31 3.16 5.64
CA PRO A 148 3.43 3.23 6.57
C PRO A 148 3.70 1.88 7.23
N GLY A 149 4.87 1.71 7.83
CA GLY A 149 5.15 0.61 8.75
C GLY A 149 4.62 0.96 10.14
N TRP A 150 3.90 0.04 10.75
CA TRP A 150 3.30 0.18 12.09
C TRP A 150 4.10 -0.54 13.17
N GLY A 151 5.07 -1.38 12.79
CA GLY A 151 5.92 -2.09 13.71
C GLY A 151 6.74 -1.14 14.59
N ASN A 152 6.67 -1.36 15.90
CA ASN A 152 7.40 -0.59 16.90
C ASN A 152 8.57 -1.38 17.53
N GLY A 153 8.79 -2.63 17.09
CA GLY A 153 9.86 -3.51 17.55
C GLY A 153 9.63 -4.08 18.95
N THR A 154 8.42 -3.95 19.53
CA THR A 154 8.08 -4.57 20.82
C THR A 154 7.29 -5.87 20.63
N PRO A 155 7.36 -6.83 21.56
CA PRO A 155 6.56 -8.05 21.49
C PRO A 155 5.05 -7.78 21.50
N GLU A 156 4.60 -6.74 22.20
CA GLU A 156 3.21 -6.29 22.23
C GLU A 156 2.77 -5.80 20.85
N GLY A 157 3.56 -4.92 20.22
CA GLY A 157 3.27 -4.42 18.87
C GLY A 157 3.24 -5.54 17.81
N GLU A 158 4.17 -6.53 17.91
CA GLU A 158 4.10 -7.72 17.04
C GLU A 158 2.81 -8.51 17.26
N ARG A 159 2.36 -8.67 18.50
CA ARG A 159 1.11 -9.35 18.84
C ARG A 159 -0.10 -8.61 18.24
N ASP A 160 -0.12 -7.29 18.35
CA ASP A 160 -1.18 -6.44 17.78
C ASP A 160 -1.23 -6.57 16.26
N SER A 161 -0.08 -6.55 15.61
CA SER A 161 0.02 -6.76 14.16
C SER A 161 -0.49 -8.13 13.73
N TRP A 162 -0.23 -9.18 14.50
CA TRP A 162 -0.79 -10.52 14.27
C TRP A 162 -2.30 -10.58 14.52
N GLY A 163 -2.79 -9.84 15.51
CA GLY A 163 -4.23 -9.65 15.74
C GLY A 163 -4.90 -8.99 14.53
N LEU A 164 -4.27 -7.94 13.98
CA LEU A 164 -4.75 -7.25 12.75
C LEU A 164 -4.79 -8.20 11.54
N VAL A 165 -3.87 -9.17 11.42
CA VAL A 165 -3.94 -10.20 10.37
C VAL A 165 -5.23 -11.00 10.47
N HIS A 166 -5.62 -11.44 11.68
CA HIS A 166 -6.90 -12.14 11.90
C HIS A 166 -8.09 -11.25 11.54
N PHE A 167 -8.05 -9.97 11.91
CA PHE A 167 -9.11 -9.02 11.57
C PHE A 167 -9.24 -8.82 10.05
N ILE A 168 -8.12 -8.67 9.32
CA ILE A 168 -8.12 -8.56 7.85
C ILE A 168 -8.75 -9.81 7.20
N ARG A 169 -8.53 -11.00 7.75
CA ARG A 169 -9.19 -12.24 7.29
C ARG A 169 -10.69 -12.22 7.52
N ARG A 170 -11.17 -11.49 8.53
CA ARG A 170 -12.59 -11.33 8.88
C ARG A 170 -13.29 -10.28 8.02
N LEU A 171 -12.60 -9.30 7.43
CA LEU A 171 -13.18 -8.21 6.65
C LEU A 171 -14.28 -8.63 5.66
N PRO A 172 -14.13 -9.72 4.87
CA PRO A 172 -15.19 -10.15 3.94
C PRO A 172 -16.48 -10.64 4.61
N LYS A 173 -16.47 -10.79 5.93
CA LYS A 173 -17.58 -11.36 6.73
C LYS A 173 -18.11 -10.39 7.79
N LEU A 174 -17.65 -9.13 7.79
CA LEU A 174 -18.14 -8.13 8.74
C LEU A 174 -19.63 -7.87 8.54
N THR A 175 -20.31 -7.67 9.66
CA THR A 175 -21.72 -7.28 9.68
C THR A 175 -21.86 -5.76 9.77
N GLU A 176 -23.04 -5.24 9.44
CA GLU A 176 -23.37 -3.82 9.66
C GLU A 176 -23.20 -3.40 11.13
N ALA A 177 -23.48 -4.32 12.07
CA ALA A 177 -23.26 -4.06 13.50
C ALA A 177 -21.77 -3.93 13.84
N ASP A 178 -20.87 -4.70 13.19
CA ASP A 178 -19.42 -4.57 13.36
C ASP A 178 -18.96 -3.19 12.83
N ILE A 179 -19.44 -2.81 11.65
CA ILE A 179 -19.10 -1.51 11.03
C ILE A 179 -19.58 -0.35 11.90
N GLY A 180 -20.81 -0.41 12.42
CA GLY A 180 -21.34 0.63 13.31
C GLY A 180 -20.53 0.77 14.62
N ARG A 181 -20.02 -0.34 15.16
CA ARG A 181 -19.10 -0.28 16.32
C ARG A 181 -17.77 0.41 15.96
N MET A 182 -17.23 0.10 14.79
CA MET A 182 -16.00 0.70 14.31
C MET A 182 -16.13 2.20 14.07
N GLU A 183 -17.26 2.67 13.54
CA GLU A 183 -17.54 4.09 13.34
C GLU A 183 -17.45 4.89 14.65
N ALA A 184 -17.90 4.31 15.76
CA ALA A 184 -17.80 4.92 17.07
C ALA A 184 -16.35 5.01 17.61
N LEU A 185 -15.44 4.19 17.07
CA LEU A 185 -14.03 4.11 17.42
C LEU A 185 -13.11 4.89 16.48
N ASN A 186 -13.64 5.38 15.36
CA ASN A 186 -12.84 6.12 14.39
C ASN A 186 -12.33 7.44 14.99
N PRO A 187 -11.12 7.89 14.60
CA PRO A 187 -10.59 9.19 15.01
C PRO A 187 -11.54 10.31 14.64
N LYS A 188 -11.91 11.13 15.60
CA LYS A 188 -12.79 12.26 15.39
C LYS A 188 -12.01 13.49 14.92
N THR A 189 -12.56 14.22 13.97
CA THR A 189 -12.03 15.50 13.56
C THR A 189 -12.23 16.56 14.66
N ALA A 190 -11.46 17.65 14.62
CA ALA A 190 -11.64 18.75 15.54
C ALA A 190 -13.05 19.40 15.45
N GLU A 191 -13.71 19.25 14.30
CA GLU A 191 -15.10 19.70 14.09
C GLU A 191 -16.08 18.79 14.81
N GLN A 192 -15.96 17.49 14.64
CA GLN A 192 -16.79 16.50 15.35
C GLN A 192 -16.64 16.60 16.87
N TRP A 193 -15.40 16.82 17.37
CA TRP A 193 -15.20 17.06 18.79
C TRP A 193 -15.94 18.31 19.29
N ARG A 194 -15.94 19.40 18.52
CA ARG A 194 -16.68 20.61 18.87
C ARG A 194 -18.20 20.40 18.85
N GLU A 195 -18.71 19.74 17.81
CA GLU A 195 -20.13 19.43 17.70
C GLU A 195 -20.62 18.57 18.87
N GLU A 196 -19.84 17.55 19.26
CA GLU A 196 -20.18 16.72 20.41
C GLU A 196 -20.12 17.49 21.73
N GLU A 197 -19.14 18.37 21.90
CA GLU A 197 -19.03 19.20 23.08
C GLU A 197 -20.22 20.19 23.16
N GLU A 198 -20.60 20.81 22.04
CA GLU A 198 -21.74 21.69 21.96
C GLU A 198 -23.05 20.93 22.26
N ALA A 199 -23.22 19.73 21.69
CA ALA A 199 -24.37 18.89 21.96
C ALA A 199 -24.43 18.46 23.44
N ARG A 200 -23.32 18.09 24.03
CA ARG A 200 -23.23 17.73 25.45
C ARG A 200 -23.60 18.91 26.36
N ARG A 201 -23.11 20.10 26.09
CA ARG A 201 -23.43 21.32 26.82
C ARG A 201 -24.89 21.73 26.69
N PHE A 202 -25.45 21.58 25.47
CA PHE A 202 -26.88 21.80 25.22
C PHE A 202 -27.75 20.83 26.03
N LEU A 203 -27.40 19.53 26.07
CA LEU A 203 -28.10 18.55 26.88
C LEU A 203 -27.97 18.78 28.38
N ALA A 204 -26.89 19.43 28.83
CA ALA A 204 -26.69 19.85 30.22
C ALA A 204 -27.48 21.11 30.58
N GLY A 205 -28.24 21.70 29.64
CA GLY A 205 -29.04 22.91 29.85
C GLY A 205 -28.24 24.20 29.77
N GLU A 206 -27.04 24.18 29.19
CA GLU A 206 -26.25 25.38 28.93
C GLU A 206 -26.73 26.07 27.63
N ASP A 207 -26.73 27.39 27.66
CA ASP A 207 -27.09 28.22 26.49
C ASP A 207 -25.92 28.25 25.51
N VAL A 208 -25.86 27.26 24.59
CA VAL A 208 -24.77 27.11 23.63
C VAL A 208 -25.12 27.85 22.34
N LYS A 209 -24.39 28.91 22.02
CA LYS A 209 -24.45 29.49 20.67
C LYS A 209 -23.72 28.55 19.71
N PRO A 210 -24.40 28.09 18.62
CA PRO A 210 -23.73 27.27 17.60
C PRO A 210 -22.50 27.99 17.07
N SER A 211 -21.37 27.30 17.07
CA SER A 211 -20.17 27.80 16.40
C SER A 211 -20.41 27.91 14.89
N PRO A 212 -19.97 28.98 14.23
CA PRO A 212 -20.06 29.04 12.78
C PRO A 212 -19.28 27.89 12.17
N PRO A 213 -19.81 27.26 11.10
CA PRO A 213 -19.10 26.18 10.41
C PRO A 213 -17.70 26.66 10.02
N ALA A 214 -16.71 25.78 10.20
CA ALA A 214 -15.34 26.11 9.82
C ALA A 214 -15.31 26.50 8.32
N PRO A 215 -14.62 27.57 7.92
CA PRO A 215 -14.55 27.95 6.53
C PRO A 215 -13.87 26.82 5.76
N HIS A 216 -14.65 26.11 4.95
CA HIS A 216 -14.14 25.14 3.98
C HIS A 216 -13.31 25.90 2.93
N LYS A 217 -12.01 26.06 3.19
CA LYS A 217 -11.08 26.54 2.17
C LYS A 217 -10.82 25.45 1.15
N HIS A 218 -11.81 25.15 0.33
CA HIS A 218 -11.61 24.55 -0.98
C HIS A 218 -11.70 25.65 -2.02
N ASP A 219 -10.74 26.57 -2.00
CA ASP A 219 -10.49 27.40 -3.17
C ASP A 219 -9.62 26.59 -4.14
N GLY A 220 -10.28 25.67 -4.83
CA GLY A 220 -9.77 24.96 -5.99
C GLY A 220 -10.20 25.72 -7.24
N SER A 221 -9.62 26.90 -7.50
CA SER A 221 -9.70 27.48 -8.83
C SER A 221 -9.02 26.54 -9.82
N GLN A 222 -9.80 25.64 -10.39
CA GLN A 222 -9.45 24.93 -11.61
C GLN A 222 -9.31 25.98 -12.72
N LYS A 223 -8.09 26.14 -13.22
CA LYS A 223 -7.81 26.64 -14.58
C LYS A 223 -6.95 25.60 -15.28
#